data_59d4a6f06985ff09150d36b53be0fce8
#
_entry.id   59d4a6f06985ff09150d36b53be0fce8
#
_cell.length_a   1.000
_cell.length_b   1.000
_cell.length_c   1.000
_cell.angle_alpha   90.00
_cell.angle_beta   90.00
_cell.angle_gamma   90.00
#
_symmetry.space_group_name_H-M   'P 1'
#
loop_
_entity.id
_entity.type
_entity.pdbx_description
1 polymer ?
#
loop_
_entity_poly.entity_id
_entity_poly.type
_entity_poly.pdbx_seq_one_letter_code
_entity_poly.pdbx_strand_id
1 'polypeptide(L)'
;MTTTNRNTTGIIFNIQKFSVNDGPGIRTTVFLKGCPLRCKWCANPESQLIQTQILWDQKKCINCHHCIETCPKNAMKTIDKSIKINHSQCSGCKKCVYECPKNALSAQGEQKSVEEVLKIVLQDQAFYEESGGGLTLSGGELLLQPEFSRELLLAAKEEEIHTCCETTGFATEETFDHVMEYVDYILFDMKHWNTDKHIEGTGVSNKLPLLNMKHAIANGKTVLPRIPVIPGFNDSLDDAKEFSNTLHNIGINKCQLLPLS
;
A
#
# COMPACT_ATOMS: atom_id res chain seq x y z
N MET A 1 7.70 -11.47 -26.39
CA MET A 1 6.63 -10.83 -25.59
C MET A 1 6.50 -11.62 -24.32
N THR A 2 6.75 -11.03 -23.18
CA THR A 2 6.58 -11.66 -21.85
C THR A 2 5.07 -11.76 -21.62
N THR A 3 4.52 -12.97 -21.53
CA THR A 3 3.11 -13.18 -21.21
C THR A 3 2.91 -13.11 -19.71
N THR A 4 1.91 -12.38 -19.27
CA THR A 4 1.55 -12.23 -17.85
C THR A 4 1.23 -13.56 -17.18
N ASN A 5 1.79 -13.81 -16.01
CA ASN A 5 1.37 -14.93 -15.17
C ASN A 5 0.17 -14.51 -14.29
N ARG A 6 -1.03 -14.67 -14.82
CA ARG A 6 -2.29 -14.28 -14.14
C ARG A 6 -2.61 -15.10 -12.88
N ASN A 7 -1.88 -16.20 -12.62
CA ASN A 7 -2.01 -17.00 -11.41
C ASN A 7 -1.13 -16.51 -10.26
N THR A 8 -0.21 -15.56 -10.50
CA THR A 8 0.59 -14.94 -9.43
C THR A 8 -0.35 -14.32 -8.39
N THR A 9 -0.08 -14.58 -7.10
CA THR A 9 -0.95 -14.12 -6.02
C THR A 9 -0.27 -13.08 -5.14
N GLY A 10 -1.07 -12.13 -4.64
CA GLY A 10 -0.65 -11.15 -3.64
C GLY A 10 -1.67 -11.02 -2.52
N ILE A 11 -1.27 -10.39 -1.43
CA ILE A 11 -2.16 -10.10 -0.31
C ILE A 11 -2.57 -8.64 -0.38
N ILE A 12 -3.84 -8.40 -0.60
CA ILE A 12 -4.46 -7.08 -0.65
C ILE A 12 -5.41 -6.90 0.54
N PHE A 13 -5.67 -5.67 0.95
CA PHE A 13 -6.66 -5.44 2.01
C PHE A 13 -7.85 -4.61 1.55
N ASN A 14 -7.73 -3.92 0.42
CA ASN A 14 -8.84 -3.17 -0.15
C ASN A 14 -8.69 -3.02 -1.67
N ILE A 15 -9.81 -2.86 -2.36
CA ILE A 15 -9.89 -2.35 -3.75
C ILE A 15 -10.92 -1.23 -3.73
N GLN A 16 -10.47 -0.02 -4.02
CA GLN A 16 -11.31 1.18 -4.07
C GLN A 16 -11.54 1.59 -5.52
N LYS A 17 -12.79 1.59 -5.93
CA LYS A 17 -13.22 2.09 -7.22
C LYS A 17 -13.48 3.60 -7.15
N PHE A 18 -13.46 4.27 -8.31
CA PHE A 18 -13.73 5.70 -8.45
C PHE A 18 -12.83 6.61 -7.59
N SER A 19 -11.56 6.23 -7.40
CA SER A 19 -10.61 7.13 -6.77
C SER A 19 -10.22 8.26 -7.72
N VAL A 20 -10.21 9.50 -7.20
CA VAL A 20 -9.86 10.72 -7.97
C VAL A 20 -8.60 11.41 -7.42
N ASN A 21 -7.99 10.85 -6.38
CA ASN A 21 -6.82 11.43 -5.71
C ASN A 21 -5.54 10.57 -5.84
N ASP A 22 -5.64 9.40 -6.47
CA ASP A 22 -4.57 8.40 -6.53
C ASP A 22 -3.91 8.34 -7.92
N GLY A 23 -3.81 9.49 -8.58
CA GLY A 23 -3.23 9.67 -9.91
C GLY A 23 -4.17 10.41 -10.87
N PRO A 24 -3.80 10.52 -12.17
CA PRO A 24 -4.63 11.19 -13.17
C PRO A 24 -5.93 10.42 -13.46
N GLY A 25 -7.02 11.15 -13.68
CA GLY A 25 -8.33 10.60 -14.05
C GLY A 25 -9.03 9.83 -12.94
N ILE A 26 -10.06 9.08 -13.32
CA ILE A 26 -10.80 8.16 -12.41
C ILE A 26 -10.06 6.83 -12.36
N ARG A 27 -9.81 6.31 -11.15
CA ARG A 27 -8.96 5.14 -10.97
C ARG A 27 -9.60 4.07 -10.10
N THR A 28 -9.20 2.82 -10.34
CA THR A 28 -9.37 1.75 -9.36
C THR A 28 -8.04 1.57 -8.63
N THR A 29 -8.05 1.79 -7.31
CA THR A 29 -6.87 1.67 -6.46
C THR A 29 -6.88 0.34 -5.74
N VAL A 30 -5.82 -0.45 -5.91
CA VAL A 30 -5.59 -1.73 -5.24
C VAL A 30 -4.61 -1.53 -4.11
N PHE A 31 -5.04 -1.78 -2.87
CA PHE A 31 -4.25 -1.58 -1.67
C PHE A 31 -3.62 -2.89 -1.20
N LEU A 32 -2.29 -2.98 -1.33
CA LEU A 32 -1.50 -4.15 -0.95
C LEU A 32 -1.15 -4.14 0.54
N LYS A 33 -1.00 -5.33 1.14
CA LYS A 33 -0.48 -5.49 2.49
C LYS A 33 1.03 -5.63 2.50
N GLY A 34 1.61 -5.27 3.65
CA GLY A 34 3.05 -5.24 3.89
C GLY A 34 3.64 -3.86 3.63
N CYS A 35 4.33 -3.33 4.64
CA CYS A 35 5.10 -2.10 4.52
C CYS A 35 6.36 -2.23 5.38
N PRO A 36 7.55 -1.91 4.86
CA PRO A 36 8.78 -1.91 5.67
C PRO A 36 8.85 -0.72 6.62
N LEU A 37 8.08 0.36 6.35
CA LEU A 37 8.02 1.55 7.18
C LEU A 37 7.05 1.36 8.36
N ARG A 38 7.26 2.16 9.41
CA ARG A 38 6.42 2.26 10.61
C ARG A 38 6.10 3.72 10.93
N CYS A 39 5.53 4.39 9.90
CA CYS A 39 5.19 5.81 10.02
C CYS A 39 4.29 6.06 11.22
N LYS A 40 4.64 7.03 12.08
CA LYS A 40 3.86 7.41 13.26
C LYS A 40 2.47 7.94 12.90
N TRP A 41 2.30 8.45 11.68
CA TRP A 41 1.06 9.01 11.11
C TRP A 41 0.46 8.10 10.02
N CYS A 42 0.69 6.80 10.06
CA CYS A 42 0.22 5.89 9.03
C CYS A 42 -1.31 5.94 8.90
N ALA A 43 -1.81 6.27 7.69
CA ALA A 43 -3.24 6.29 7.42
C ALA A 43 -3.84 4.87 7.33
N ASN A 44 -3.01 3.87 6.97
CA ASN A 44 -3.43 2.49 6.78
C ASN A 44 -2.60 1.53 7.67
N PRO A 45 -2.67 1.62 9.01
CA PRO A 45 -1.85 0.80 9.91
C PRO A 45 -2.10 -0.71 9.73
N GLU A 46 -3.29 -1.11 9.27
CA GLU A 46 -3.63 -2.48 8.92
C GLU A 46 -2.83 -3.02 7.73
N SER A 47 -2.24 -2.16 6.91
CA SER A 47 -1.37 -2.56 5.81
C SER A 47 0.05 -2.95 6.23
N GLN A 48 0.49 -2.59 7.44
CA GLN A 48 1.89 -2.73 7.84
C GLN A 48 2.39 -4.17 7.88
N LEU A 49 1.57 -5.12 8.33
CA LEU A 49 1.91 -6.54 8.33
C LEU A 49 1.44 -7.18 7.02
N ILE A 50 2.30 -7.97 6.39
CA ILE A 50 1.96 -8.66 5.15
C ILE A 50 0.90 -9.76 5.36
N GLN A 51 0.92 -10.41 6.54
CA GLN A 51 -0.02 -11.50 6.84
C GLN A 51 -1.44 -10.99 7.00
N THR A 52 -2.41 -11.83 6.65
CA THR A 52 -3.81 -11.61 7.01
C THR A 52 -3.95 -11.48 8.52
N GLN A 53 -4.54 -10.37 8.97
CA GLN A 53 -4.79 -10.09 10.38
C GLN A 53 -6.27 -10.30 10.71
N ILE A 54 -6.54 -10.88 11.87
CA ILE A 54 -7.91 -11.01 12.37
C ILE A 54 -8.17 -9.83 13.31
N LEU A 55 -9.27 -9.12 13.06
CA LEU A 55 -9.76 -8.03 13.90
C LEU A 55 -10.96 -8.51 14.71
N TRP A 56 -11.12 -7.97 15.92
CA TRP A 56 -12.22 -8.28 16.83
C TRP A 56 -13.01 -7.02 17.17
N ASP A 57 -14.32 -7.10 16.97
CA ASP A 57 -15.29 -6.06 17.35
C ASP A 57 -15.96 -6.45 18.67
N GLN A 58 -15.56 -5.76 19.73
CA GLN A 58 -16.11 -5.98 21.08
C GLN A 58 -17.63 -5.78 21.15
N LYS A 59 -18.16 -4.83 20.38
CA LYS A 59 -19.60 -4.46 20.42
C LYS A 59 -20.50 -5.60 19.91
N LYS A 60 -19.98 -6.41 18.97
CA LYS A 60 -20.69 -7.56 18.40
C LYS A 60 -20.48 -8.84 19.15
N CYS A 61 -19.44 -8.92 20.01
CA CYS A 61 -19.01 -10.13 20.66
C CYS A 61 -19.96 -10.53 21.80
N ILE A 62 -20.46 -11.78 21.75
CA ILE A 62 -21.29 -12.38 22.83
C ILE A 62 -20.51 -13.29 23.77
N ASN A 63 -19.19 -13.32 23.67
CA ASN A 63 -18.28 -14.15 24.48
C ASN A 63 -18.60 -15.67 24.44
N CYS A 64 -18.99 -16.20 23.28
CA CYS A 64 -19.29 -17.62 23.11
C CYS A 64 -18.05 -18.53 23.03
N HIS A 65 -16.86 -17.94 22.81
CA HIS A 65 -15.55 -18.59 22.78
C HIS A 65 -15.30 -19.56 21.60
N HIS A 66 -16.23 -19.76 20.67
CA HIS A 66 -16.03 -20.63 19.50
C HIS A 66 -14.74 -20.27 18.69
N CYS A 67 -14.39 -18.99 18.63
CA CYS A 67 -13.18 -18.55 17.93
C CYS A 67 -11.88 -19.06 18.60
N ILE A 68 -11.89 -19.30 19.91
CA ILE A 68 -10.75 -19.87 20.66
C ILE A 68 -10.65 -21.35 20.38
N GLU A 69 -11.78 -22.08 20.49
CA GLU A 69 -11.87 -23.53 20.31
C GLU A 69 -11.51 -23.96 18.88
N THR A 70 -11.95 -23.19 17.88
CA THR A 70 -11.70 -23.49 16.47
C THR A 70 -10.31 -23.08 15.97
N CYS A 71 -9.51 -22.35 16.77
CA CYS A 71 -8.22 -21.82 16.34
C CYS A 71 -7.12 -22.90 16.28
N PRO A 72 -6.66 -23.34 15.09
CA PRO A 72 -5.69 -24.42 14.96
C PRO A 72 -4.29 -24.06 15.47
N LYS A 73 -4.04 -22.77 15.69
CA LYS A 73 -2.76 -22.23 16.17
C LYS A 73 -2.82 -21.75 17.62
N ASN A 74 -3.97 -21.91 18.32
CA ASN A 74 -4.18 -21.39 19.67
C ASN A 74 -3.78 -19.91 19.81
N ALA A 75 -3.99 -19.13 18.73
CA ALA A 75 -3.60 -17.72 18.66
C ALA A 75 -4.59 -16.78 19.36
N MET A 76 -5.66 -17.30 19.95
CA MET A 76 -6.71 -16.53 20.61
C MET A 76 -6.89 -16.94 22.06
N LYS A 77 -7.12 -15.95 22.92
CA LYS A 77 -7.45 -16.18 24.35
C LYS A 77 -8.37 -15.10 24.86
N THR A 78 -9.13 -15.40 25.92
CA THR A 78 -9.91 -14.41 26.65
C THR A 78 -9.08 -13.83 27.79
N ILE A 79 -9.03 -12.50 27.89
CA ILE A 79 -8.48 -11.76 29.03
C ILE A 79 -9.51 -10.68 29.36
N ASP A 80 -9.99 -10.66 30.60
CA ASP A 80 -10.96 -9.65 31.11
C ASP A 80 -12.17 -9.43 30.16
N LYS A 81 -12.80 -10.52 29.75
CA LYS A 81 -13.92 -10.56 28.80
C LYS A 81 -13.59 -10.02 27.40
N SER A 82 -12.32 -9.81 27.10
CA SER A 82 -11.85 -9.38 25.79
C SER A 82 -11.15 -10.51 25.06
N ILE A 83 -11.39 -10.65 23.76
CA ILE A 83 -10.63 -11.58 22.92
C ILE A 83 -9.30 -10.93 22.55
N LYS A 84 -8.21 -11.54 22.95
CA LYS A 84 -6.86 -11.13 22.56
C LYS A 84 -6.33 -12.07 21.49
N ILE A 85 -5.80 -11.50 20.44
CA ILE A 85 -5.28 -12.21 19.26
C ILE A 85 -3.77 -12.05 19.22
N ASN A 86 -3.05 -13.16 19.29
CA ASN A 86 -1.61 -13.15 19.05
C ASN A 86 -1.34 -13.25 17.55
N HIS A 87 -1.12 -12.10 16.91
CA HIS A 87 -0.88 -12.02 15.47
C HIS A 87 0.40 -12.72 15.02
N SER A 88 1.40 -12.92 15.89
CA SER A 88 2.61 -13.66 15.55
C SER A 88 2.39 -15.17 15.45
N GLN A 89 1.37 -15.71 16.13
CA GLN A 89 0.96 -17.11 16.07
C GLN A 89 -0.16 -17.34 15.05
N CYS A 90 -0.90 -16.29 14.70
CA CYS A 90 -2.06 -16.39 13.82
C CYS A 90 -1.61 -16.68 12.38
N SER A 91 -2.12 -17.77 11.80
CA SER A 91 -1.85 -18.10 10.38
C SER A 91 -2.76 -17.39 9.37
N GLY A 92 -3.70 -16.55 9.82
CA GLY A 92 -4.67 -15.89 8.94
C GLY A 92 -5.68 -16.83 8.28
N CYS A 93 -5.87 -18.03 8.77
CA CYS A 93 -6.72 -19.07 8.13
C CYS A 93 -8.22 -18.76 8.12
N LYS A 94 -8.66 -17.69 8.77
CA LYS A 94 -10.04 -17.19 8.83
C LYS A 94 -11.08 -18.13 9.46
N LYS A 95 -10.73 -19.32 9.96
CA LYS A 95 -11.69 -20.25 10.58
C LYS A 95 -12.53 -19.59 11.66
N CYS A 96 -11.87 -18.83 12.57
CA CYS A 96 -12.55 -18.09 13.63
C CYS A 96 -13.53 -17.00 13.10
N VAL A 97 -13.31 -16.47 11.91
CA VAL A 97 -14.20 -15.50 11.27
C VAL A 97 -15.48 -16.21 10.80
N TYR A 98 -15.32 -17.35 10.11
CA TYR A 98 -16.45 -18.12 9.57
C TYR A 98 -17.30 -18.75 10.69
N GLU A 99 -16.68 -19.17 11.80
CA GLU A 99 -17.36 -19.78 12.93
C GLU A 99 -17.98 -18.75 13.91
N CYS A 100 -17.81 -17.44 13.66
CA CYS A 100 -18.34 -16.43 14.57
C CYS A 100 -19.83 -16.16 14.32
N PRO A 101 -20.76 -16.58 15.21
CA PRO A 101 -22.20 -16.47 14.95
C PRO A 101 -22.72 -15.03 14.94
N LYS A 102 -21.91 -14.08 15.42
CA LYS A 102 -22.26 -12.65 15.47
C LYS A 102 -21.39 -11.77 14.54
N ASN A 103 -20.57 -12.37 13.69
CA ASN A 103 -19.64 -11.66 12.83
C ASN A 103 -18.82 -10.60 13.61
N ALA A 104 -18.43 -10.97 14.84
CA ALA A 104 -17.59 -10.13 15.69
C ALA A 104 -16.10 -10.20 15.33
N LEU A 105 -15.75 -11.06 14.39
CA LEU A 105 -14.41 -11.19 13.84
C LEU A 105 -14.42 -10.90 12.34
N SER A 106 -13.41 -10.18 11.88
CA SER A 106 -13.18 -9.89 10.45
C SER A 106 -11.72 -10.14 10.11
N ALA A 107 -11.44 -10.38 8.84
CA ALA A 107 -10.07 -10.55 8.34
C ALA A 107 -9.66 -9.32 7.55
N GLN A 108 -8.48 -8.78 7.85
CA GLN A 108 -7.81 -7.76 7.05
C GLN A 108 -6.67 -8.39 6.26
N GLY A 109 -6.82 -8.36 4.97
CA GLY A 109 -5.94 -9.00 4.01
C GLY A 109 -6.54 -10.28 3.43
N GLU A 110 -6.55 -10.32 2.12
CA GLU A 110 -7.02 -11.45 1.34
C GLU A 110 -5.99 -11.77 0.25
N GLN A 111 -5.69 -13.05 0.09
CA GLN A 111 -4.89 -13.49 -1.04
C GLN A 111 -5.77 -13.51 -2.30
N LYS A 112 -5.33 -12.80 -3.33
CA LYS A 112 -5.97 -12.77 -4.65
C LYS A 112 -4.95 -12.99 -5.75
N SER A 113 -5.37 -13.65 -6.82
CA SER A 113 -4.57 -13.76 -8.04
C SER A 113 -4.66 -12.47 -8.87
N VAL A 114 -3.69 -12.29 -9.76
CA VAL A 114 -3.70 -11.22 -10.77
C VAL A 114 -5.01 -11.24 -11.57
N GLU A 115 -5.44 -12.44 -12.00
CA GLU A 115 -6.70 -12.62 -12.75
C GLU A 115 -7.93 -12.14 -11.97
N GLU A 116 -8.02 -12.46 -10.67
CA GLU A 116 -9.16 -12.04 -9.82
C GLU A 116 -9.21 -10.52 -9.65
N VAL A 117 -8.03 -9.89 -9.48
CA VAL A 117 -7.94 -8.43 -9.33
C VAL A 117 -8.22 -7.73 -10.65
N LEU A 118 -7.63 -8.22 -11.75
CA LEU A 118 -7.83 -7.64 -13.08
C LEU A 118 -9.29 -7.66 -13.50
N LYS A 119 -10.04 -8.73 -13.22
CA LYS A 119 -11.50 -8.80 -13.47
C LYS A 119 -12.28 -7.68 -12.76
N ILE A 120 -11.84 -7.25 -11.58
CA ILE A 120 -12.47 -6.15 -10.85
C ILE A 120 -12.09 -4.81 -11.50
N VAL A 121 -10.82 -4.65 -11.88
CA VAL A 121 -10.29 -3.44 -12.53
C VAL A 121 -10.99 -3.18 -13.86
N LEU A 122 -11.15 -4.21 -14.69
CA LEU A 122 -11.80 -4.11 -16.01
C LEU A 122 -13.28 -3.67 -15.97
N GLN A 123 -13.96 -3.82 -14.82
CA GLN A 123 -15.34 -3.35 -14.69
C GLN A 123 -15.49 -1.82 -14.83
N ASP A 124 -14.40 -1.07 -14.63
CA ASP A 124 -14.40 0.38 -14.66
C ASP A 124 -13.71 0.94 -15.92
N GLN A 125 -13.42 0.10 -16.93
CA GLN A 125 -12.63 0.47 -18.13
C GLN A 125 -13.19 1.69 -18.86
N ALA A 126 -14.52 1.77 -19.04
CA ALA A 126 -15.17 2.90 -19.70
C ALA A 126 -14.84 4.26 -19.01
N PHE A 127 -14.75 4.26 -17.68
CA PHE A 127 -14.37 5.48 -16.93
C PHE A 127 -12.89 5.83 -17.11
N TYR A 128 -12.02 4.84 -17.29
CA TYR A 128 -10.60 5.09 -17.57
C TYR A 128 -10.42 5.74 -18.93
N GLU A 129 -11.09 5.21 -19.96
CA GLU A 129 -11.06 5.73 -21.33
C GLU A 129 -11.52 7.19 -21.40
N GLU A 130 -12.63 7.54 -20.71
CA GLU A 130 -13.15 8.90 -20.69
C GLU A 130 -12.32 9.89 -19.90
N SER A 131 -11.69 9.45 -18.80
CA SER A 131 -11.01 10.36 -17.87
C SER A 131 -9.48 10.39 -18.01
N GLY A 132 -8.90 9.50 -18.81
CA GLY A 132 -7.45 9.23 -18.82
C GLY A 132 -6.97 8.58 -17.51
N GLY A 133 -7.85 7.87 -16.82
CA GLY A 133 -7.58 7.17 -15.57
C GLY A 133 -7.02 5.75 -15.75
N GLY A 134 -7.20 4.89 -14.76
CA GLY A 134 -6.72 3.50 -14.84
C GLY A 134 -6.51 2.81 -13.50
N LEU A 135 -5.51 1.93 -13.45
CA LEU A 135 -5.12 1.19 -12.25
C LEU A 135 -4.10 1.96 -11.42
N THR A 136 -4.30 2.01 -10.10
CA THR A 136 -3.25 2.44 -9.14
C THR A 136 -2.96 1.31 -8.15
N LEU A 137 -1.68 1.00 -7.94
CA LEU A 137 -1.23 0.17 -6.82
C LEU A 137 -0.79 1.05 -5.67
N SER A 138 -1.33 0.79 -4.48
CA SER A 138 -1.09 1.55 -3.25
C SER A 138 -1.14 0.62 -2.03
N GLY A 139 -1.38 1.16 -0.84
CA GLY A 139 -1.66 0.40 0.39
C GLY A 139 -0.54 0.51 1.41
N GLY A 140 0.21 -0.59 1.65
CA GLY A 140 1.44 -0.59 2.41
C GLY A 140 2.61 -0.08 1.55
N GLU A 141 3.38 -1.01 1.00
CA GLU A 141 4.41 -0.74 -0.01
C GLU A 141 4.36 -1.84 -1.08
N LEU A 142 4.02 -1.46 -2.31
CA LEU A 142 3.87 -2.43 -3.41
C LEU A 142 5.19 -3.15 -3.73
N LEU A 143 6.33 -2.54 -3.45
CA LEU A 143 7.66 -3.11 -3.66
C LEU A 143 7.97 -4.28 -2.69
N LEU A 144 7.12 -4.50 -1.67
CA LEU A 144 7.24 -5.66 -0.78
C LEU A 144 6.60 -6.93 -1.37
N GLN A 145 5.78 -6.78 -2.42
CA GLN A 145 5.18 -7.88 -3.19
C GLN A 145 5.52 -7.72 -4.69
N PRO A 146 6.83 -7.71 -5.06
CA PRO A 146 7.28 -7.23 -6.37
C PRO A 146 6.72 -8.06 -7.53
N GLU A 147 6.68 -9.39 -7.42
CA GLU A 147 6.17 -10.27 -8.47
C GLU A 147 4.68 -10.04 -8.74
N PHE A 148 3.87 -9.96 -7.68
CA PHE A 148 2.44 -9.70 -7.83
C PHE A 148 2.18 -8.29 -8.41
N SER A 149 2.90 -7.29 -7.90
CA SER A 149 2.77 -5.91 -8.36
C SER A 149 3.12 -5.79 -9.85
N ARG A 150 4.27 -6.37 -10.25
CA ARG A 150 4.72 -6.38 -11.65
C ARG A 150 3.72 -7.08 -12.57
N GLU A 151 3.31 -8.30 -12.22
CA GLU A 151 2.38 -9.07 -13.04
C GLU A 151 1.01 -8.39 -13.18
N LEU A 152 0.50 -7.74 -12.12
CA LEU A 152 -0.75 -7.01 -12.19
C LEU A 152 -0.64 -5.74 -13.06
N LEU A 153 0.49 -5.02 -12.97
CA LEU A 153 0.75 -3.85 -13.82
C LEU A 153 0.92 -4.27 -15.29
N LEU A 154 1.66 -5.35 -15.56
CA LEU A 154 1.80 -5.90 -16.91
C LEU A 154 0.44 -6.32 -17.49
N ALA A 155 -0.39 -7.04 -16.70
CA ALA A 155 -1.73 -7.43 -17.11
C ALA A 155 -2.62 -6.21 -17.45
N ALA A 156 -2.51 -5.12 -16.67
CA ALA A 156 -3.21 -3.88 -16.96
C ALA A 156 -2.71 -3.24 -18.28
N LYS A 157 -1.41 -3.29 -18.55
CA LYS A 157 -0.83 -2.80 -19.83
C LYS A 157 -1.28 -3.64 -21.04
N GLU A 158 -1.43 -4.96 -20.88
CA GLU A 158 -1.98 -5.83 -21.92
C GLU A 158 -3.43 -5.46 -22.30
N GLU A 159 -4.18 -4.89 -21.35
CA GLU A 159 -5.57 -4.40 -21.54
C GLU A 159 -5.61 -2.88 -21.84
N GLU A 160 -4.49 -2.28 -22.23
CA GLU A 160 -4.34 -0.85 -22.57
C GLU A 160 -4.72 0.13 -21.45
N ILE A 161 -4.68 -0.34 -20.18
CA ILE A 161 -4.99 0.49 -19.01
C ILE A 161 -3.75 1.27 -18.57
N HIS A 162 -3.93 2.59 -18.35
CA HIS A 162 -2.90 3.44 -17.76
C HIS A 162 -2.59 3.02 -16.31
N THR A 163 -1.31 2.89 -15.97
CA THR A 163 -0.84 2.39 -14.68
C THR A 163 -0.21 3.47 -13.83
N CYS A 164 -0.54 3.48 -12.56
CA CYS A 164 0.02 4.36 -11.54
C CYS A 164 0.43 3.57 -10.31
N CYS A 165 1.36 4.07 -9.54
CA CYS A 165 1.66 3.54 -8.21
C CYS A 165 1.88 4.65 -7.19
N GLU A 166 1.56 4.35 -5.93
CA GLU A 166 1.98 5.10 -4.76
C GLU A 166 3.05 4.31 -4.03
N THR A 167 4.25 4.87 -3.92
CA THR A 167 5.39 4.19 -3.30
C THR A 167 6.24 5.13 -2.49
N THR A 168 6.87 4.60 -1.45
CA THR A 168 7.96 5.27 -0.74
C THR A 168 9.31 5.06 -1.44
N GLY A 169 9.38 4.14 -2.39
CA GLY A 169 10.62 3.74 -3.07
C GLY A 169 11.62 3.01 -2.16
N PHE A 170 11.19 2.50 -1.01
CA PHE A 170 12.08 1.79 -0.08
C PHE A 170 12.28 0.33 -0.50
N ALA A 171 13.13 0.14 -1.50
CA ALA A 171 13.54 -1.16 -2.04
C ALA A 171 14.95 -1.06 -2.64
N THR A 172 15.56 -2.20 -2.98
CA THR A 172 16.76 -2.21 -3.82
C THR A 172 16.44 -1.66 -5.21
N GLU A 173 17.42 -1.09 -5.90
CA GLU A 173 17.25 -0.57 -7.27
C GLU A 173 16.71 -1.65 -8.21
N GLU A 174 17.25 -2.88 -8.12
CA GLU A 174 16.77 -4.02 -8.90
C GLU A 174 15.28 -4.31 -8.70
N THR A 175 14.81 -4.35 -7.44
CA THR A 175 13.39 -4.55 -7.12
C THR A 175 12.54 -3.38 -7.61
N PHE A 176 13.05 -2.16 -7.46
CA PHE A 176 12.37 -0.95 -7.92
C PHE A 176 12.18 -0.99 -9.44
N ASP A 177 13.24 -1.22 -10.20
CA ASP A 177 13.18 -1.27 -11.68
C ASP A 177 12.27 -2.38 -12.18
N HIS A 178 12.34 -3.58 -11.55
CA HIS A 178 11.51 -4.72 -11.89
C HIS A 178 10.00 -4.39 -11.85
N VAL A 179 9.57 -3.62 -10.86
CA VAL A 179 8.16 -3.22 -10.74
C VAL A 179 7.84 -1.99 -11.59
N MET A 180 8.73 -0.99 -11.61
CA MET A 180 8.49 0.29 -12.31
C MET A 180 8.53 0.16 -13.83
N GLU A 181 8.99 -0.97 -14.39
CA GLU A 181 8.98 -1.24 -15.82
C GLU A 181 7.61 -0.94 -16.46
N TYR A 182 6.53 -1.34 -15.79
CA TYR A 182 5.15 -1.23 -16.28
C TYR A 182 4.34 -0.11 -15.62
N VAL A 183 5.00 0.87 -14.98
CA VAL A 183 4.36 2.04 -14.36
C VAL A 183 4.50 3.25 -15.27
N ASP A 184 3.37 3.90 -15.61
CA ASP A 184 3.34 5.15 -16.40
C ASP A 184 3.52 6.38 -15.51
N TYR A 185 2.98 6.36 -14.28
CA TYR A 185 2.96 7.51 -13.38
C TYR A 185 3.26 7.10 -11.94
N ILE A 186 4.24 7.74 -11.32
CA ILE A 186 4.68 7.42 -9.96
C ILE A 186 4.28 8.56 -9.01
N LEU A 187 3.39 8.28 -8.06
CA LEU A 187 3.15 9.09 -6.89
C LEU A 187 4.19 8.68 -5.84
N PHE A 188 5.20 9.52 -5.64
CA PHE A 188 6.35 9.16 -4.84
C PHE A 188 6.27 9.81 -3.45
N ASP A 189 6.09 9.03 -2.41
CA ASP A 189 5.92 9.50 -1.05
C ASP A 189 7.25 9.94 -0.42
N MET A 190 7.50 11.23 -0.36
CA MET A 190 8.65 11.81 0.33
C MET A 190 8.29 12.15 1.78
N LYS A 191 8.62 11.24 2.70
CA LYS A 191 8.18 11.36 4.11
C LYS A 191 8.95 12.42 4.90
N HIS A 192 10.26 12.60 4.62
CA HIS A 192 11.11 13.70 5.13
C HIS A 192 12.39 13.84 4.30
N TRP A 193 12.89 15.06 4.15
CA TRP A 193 14.16 15.38 3.49
C TRP A 193 15.37 14.98 4.35
N ASN A 194 15.32 15.22 5.66
CA ASN A 194 16.38 14.89 6.61
C ASN A 194 16.34 13.43 7.02
N THR A 195 17.50 12.75 6.97
CA THR A 195 17.60 11.30 7.24
C THR A 195 17.23 10.94 8.68
N ASP A 196 17.69 11.70 9.67
CA ASP A 196 17.45 11.38 11.07
C ASP A 196 15.96 11.57 11.42
N LYS A 197 15.36 12.64 10.91
CA LYS A 197 13.92 12.87 11.03
C LYS A 197 13.10 11.80 10.29
N HIS A 198 13.55 11.36 9.12
CA HIS A 198 12.91 10.26 8.41
C HIS A 198 12.93 8.97 9.24
N ILE A 199 14.07 8.64 9.86
CA ILE A 199 14.19 7.47 10.76
C ILE A 199 13.29 7.65 11.98
N GLU A 200 13.28 8.83 12.60
CA GLU A 200 12.40 9.13 13.74
C GLU A 200 10.92 8.91 13.43
N GLY A 201 10.49 9.36 12.25
CA GLY A 201 9.09 9.31 11.83
C GLY A 201 8.62 7.98 11.26
N THR A 202 9.51 7.27 10.57
CA THR A 202 9.15 6.08 9.75
C THR A 202 9.84 4.79 10.16
N GLY A 203 10.90 4.86 10.98
CA GLY A 203 11.71 3.72 11.42
C GLY A 203 12.82 3.32 10.43
N VAL A 204 12.93 3.95 9.25
CA VAL A 204 13.92 3.61 8.23
C VAL A 204 14.59 4.86 7.64
N SER A 205 15.75 4.69 7.00
CA SER A 205 16.47 5.78 6.31
C SER A 205 15.79 6.17 4.99
N ASN A 206 15.85 7.46 4.61
CA ASN A 206 15.39 7.95 3.31
C ASN A 206 16.41 7.77 2.17
N LYS A 207 17.56 7.16 2.40
CA LYS A 207 18.62 7.01 1.38
C LYS A 207 18.14 6.24 0.15
N LEU A 208 17.55 5.05 0.35
CA LEU A 208 16.98 4.26 -0.74
C LEU A 208 15.82 4.99 -1.45
N PRO A 209 14.81 5.53 -0.76
CA PRO A 209 13.78 6.38 -1.37
C PRO A 209 14.36 7.49 -2.28
N LEU A 210 15.30 8.27 -1.79
CA LEU A 210 15.87 9.38 -2.56
C LEU A 210 16.71 8.91 -3.76
N LEU A 211 17.46 7.81 -3.62
CA LEU A 211 18.19 7.19 -4.73
C LEU A 211 17.23 6.69 -5.81
N ASN A 212 16.18 5.96 -5.44
CA ASN A 212 15.20 5.43 -6.37
C ASN A 212 14.36 6.54 -7.03
N MET A 213 14.04 7.62 -6.31
CA MET A 213 13.39 8.79 -6.91
C MET A 213 14.27 9.43 -7.99
N LYS A 214 15.56 9.65 -7.67
CA LYS A 214 16.54 10.19 -8.63
C LYS A 214 16.72 9.28 -9.83
N HIS A 215 16.80 7.96 -9.59
CA HIS A 215 16.93 6.94 -10.63
C HIS A 215 15.70 6.94 -11.56
N ALA A 216 14.48 7.00 -11.01
CA ALA A 216 13.26 7.08 -11.80
C ALA A 216 13.24 8.29 -12.75
N ILE A 217 13.64 9.47 -12.25
CA ILE A 217 13.74 10.68 -13.07
C ILE A 217 14.81 10.53 -14.16
N ALA A 218 15.98 10.01 -13.83
CA ALA A 218 17.05 9.80 -14.80
C ALA A 218 16.65 8.84 -15.94
N ASN A 219 15.75 7.88 -15.64
CA ASN A 219 15.19 6.94 -16.61
C ASN A 219 13.91 7.46 -17.30
N GLY A 220 13.59 8.75 -17.18
CA GLY A 220 12.48 9.39 -17.88
C GLY A 220 11.08 9.02 -17.37
N LYS A 221 10.96 8.45 -16.16
CA LYS A 221 9.66 8.16 -15.54
C LYS A 221 8.96 9.45 -15.13
N THR A 222 7.64 9.47 -15.25
CA THR A 222 6.82 10.56 -14.74
C THR A 222 6.62 10.41 -13.24
N VAL A 223 7.22 11.31 -12.44
CA VAL A 223 7.20 11.25 -10.97
C VAL A 223 6.56 12.51 -10.40
N LEU A 224 5.58 12.33 -9.51
CA LEU A 224 5.03 13.40 -8.67
C LEU A 224 5.34 13.09 -7.20
N PRO A 225 6.28 13.80 -6.56
CA PRO A 225 6.49 13.66 -5.13
C PRO A 225 5.27 14.13 -4.34
N ARG A 226 4.93 13.36 -3.31
CA ARG A 226 3.85 13.65 -2.35
C ARG A 226 4.45 13.81 -0.96
N ILE A 227 4.21 14.93 -0.32
CA ILE A 227 4.77 15.27 0.98
C ILE A 227 3.63 15.36 1.99
N PRO A 228 3.51 14.39 2.92
CA PRO A 228 2.57 14.53 4.03
C PRO A 228 3.06 15.64 4.96
N VAL A 229 2.22 16.65 5.19
CA VAL A 229 2.52 17.75 6.10
C VAL A 229 2.01 17.39 7.49
N ILE A 230 2.95 17.13 8.40
CA ILE A 230 2.67 16.64 9.75
C ILE A 230 2.92 17.77 10.76
N PRO A 231 1.89 18.23 11.48
CA PRO A 231 2.04 19.31 12.46
C PRO A 231 3.10 19.01 13.52
N GLY A 232 4.02 19.95 13.73
CA GLY A 232 5.11 19.84 14.69
C GLY A 232 6.25 18.91 14.29
N PHE A 233 6.23 18.36 13.07
CA PHE A 233 7.26 17.44 12.58
C PHE A 233 7.99 17.93 11.33
N ASN A 234 7.26 18.38 10.31
CA ASN A 234 7.82 18.84 9.03
C ASN A 234 7.03 20.03 8.42
N ASP A 235 6.34 20.81 9.25
CA ASP A 235 5.45 21.91 8.84
C ASP A 235 6.08 23.29 8.96
N SER A 236 7.39 23.39 9.24
CA SER A 236 8.10 24.66 9.30
C SER A 236 8.46 25.22 7.91
N LEU A 237 8.66 26.55 7.83
CA LEU A 237 9.16 27.18 6.61
C LEU A 237 10.55 26.69 6.21
N ASP A 238 11.37 26.31 7.19
CA ASP A 238 12.71 25.74 6.91
C ASP A 238 12.58 24.35 6.34
N ASP A 239 11.67 23.51 6.84
CA ASP A 239 11.37 22.21 6.21
C ASP A 239 10.89 22.40 4.76
N ALA A 240 10.00 23.35 4.51
CA ALA A 240 9.51 23.62 3.15
C ALA A 240 10.66 23.99 2.19
N LYS A 241 11.62 24.82 2.65
CA LYS A 241 12.81 25.17 1.85
C LYS A 241 13.68 23.95 1.56
N GLU A 242 13.94 23.13 2.58
CA GLU A 242 14.80 21.96 2.44
C GLU A 242 14.16 20.85 1.59
N PHE A 243 12.83 20.65 1.67
CA PHE A 243 12.10 19.81 0.71
C PHE A 243 12.29 20.33 -0.73
N SER A 244 12.11 21.65 -0.94
CA SER A 244 12.28 22.27 -2.23
C SER A 244 13.70 22.12 -2.77
N ASN A 245 14.73 22.38 -1.95
CA ASN A 245 16.14 22.19 -2.30
C ASN A 245 16.44 20.74 -2.69
N THR A 246 15.94 19.78 -1.90
CA THR A 246 16.15 18.34 -2.15
C THR A 246 15.51 17.90 -3.47
N LEU A 247 14.27 18.33 -3.74
CA LEU A 247 13.56 18.00 -4.98
C LEU A 247 14.23 18.67 -6.20
N HIS A 248 14.63 19.93 -6.07
CA HIS A 248 15.33 20.66 -7.15
C HIS A 248 16.65 19.96 -7.52
N ASN A 249 17.43 19.51 -6.53
CA ASN A 249 18.67 18.77 -6.76
C ASN A 249 18.47 17.41 -7.46
N ILE A 250 17.26 16.85 -7.41
CA ILE A 250 16.87 15.63 -8.12
C ILE A 250 16.33 15.94 -9.53
N GLY A 251 16.07 17.23 -9.84
CA GLY A 251 15.50 17.65 -11.12
C GLY A 251 13.97 17.77 -11.10
N ILE A 252 13.36 17.85 -9.93
CA ILE A 252 11.91 17.98 -9.74
C ILE A 252 11.57 19.40 -9.28
N ASN A 253 10.59 20.01 -9.95
CA ASN A 253 10.14 21.38 -9.67
C ASN A 253 8.64 21.47 -9.27
N LYS A 254 7.99 20.32 -9.09
CA LYS A 254 6.57 20.24 -8.71
C LYS A 254 6.38 19.09 -7.72
N CYS A 255 5.62 19.32 -6.65
CA CYS A 255 5.19 18.31 -5.69
C CYS A 255 3.74 18.54 -5.25
N GLN A 256 3.15 17.55 -4.62
CA GLN A 256 1.84 17.63 -3.98
C GLN A 256 2.02 17.61 -2.45
N LEU A 257 1.44 18.58 -1.76
CA LEU A 257 1.36 18.58 -0.30
C LEU A 257 0.08 17.87 0.14
N LEU A 258 0.20 16.98 1.11
CA LEU A 258 -0.91 16.23 1.70
C LEU A 258 -1.08 16.69 3.15
N PRO A 259 -2.02 17.61 3.44
CA PRO A 259 -2.27 18.00 4.82
C PRO A 259 -2.82 16.82 5.61
N LEU A 260 -2.28 16.61 6.82
CA LEU A 260 -2.86 15.66 7.75
C LEU A 260 -4.10 16.32 8.39
N SER A 261 -5.26 15.75 8.16
CA SER A 261 -6.55 16.20 8.72
C SER A 261 -6.84 15.54 10.04
#